data_7a0af9e8da2614b48e40c2fa9d1e61c3
#
_entry.id   7a0af9e8da2614b48e40c2fa9d1e61c3
#
_cell.length_a   1.000
_cell.length_b   1.000
_cell.length_c   1.000
_cell.angle_alpha   90.00
_cell.angle_beta   90.00
_cell.angle_gamma   90.00
#
_symmetry.space_group_name_H-M   'P 1'
#
loop_
_entity.id
_entity.type
_entity.pdbx_description
1 polymer ?
#
loop_
_entity_poly.entity_id
_entity_poly.type
_entity_poly.pdbx_seq_one_letter_code
_entity_poly.pdbx_strand_id
1 'polypeptide(L)'
;KTDTTKHQYVKFNNNGVYMQIVNEGSGEKLKKGETATVLCRFDETNLLTDTIQLTNRALAWDGMVDKMMVTNTSGTFTATFDASSSVMKRAYRNTMVPSGWLVPLTYINLGRIAKPDDKLAHVRLIVPSSQGHKHASDNVYACFYDITYQRGV
;
A
#
# COMPACT_ATOMS: atom_id res chain seq x y z
N LYS A 1 -5.89 -1.10 -18.12
CA LYS A 1 -4.49 -0.95 -17.77
C LYS A 1 -4.02 0.48 -18.04
N THR A 2 -3.42 1.13 -17.04
CA THR A 2 -2.93 2.49 -17.21
C THR A 2 -1.56 2.50 -17.87
N ASP A 3 -1.28 3.55 -18.66
CA ASP A 3 0.02 3.74 -19.28
C ASP A 3 0.92 4.54 -18.32
N THR A 4 1.96 3.89 -17.77
CA THR A 4 2.86 4.52 -16.81
C THR A 4 3.73 5.60 -17.43
N THR A 5 4.01 5.52 -18.75
CA THR A 5 4.81 6.52 -19.45
C THR A 5 4.05 7.83 -19.66
N LYS A 6 2.73 7.77 -19.59
CA LYS A 6 1.83 8.92 -19.75
C LYS A 6 1.23 9.39 -18.44
N HIS A 7 1.72 8.89 -17.28
CA HIS A 7 1.21 9.22 -15.96
C HIS A 7 -0.31 9.02 -15.83
N GLN A 8 -0.83 7.95 -16.44
CA GLN A 8 -2.26 7.64 -16.39
C GLN A 8 -2.64 6.97 -15.07
N TYR A 9 -3.72 7.47 -14.44
CA TYR A 9 -4.27 6.92 -13.21
C TYR A 9 -5.75 6.59 -13.40
N VAL A 10 -6.22 5.54 -12.71
CA VAL A 10 -7.64 5.21 -12.62
C VAL A 10 -8.18 5.81 -11.32
N LYS A 11 -9.26 6.56 -11.42
CA LYS A 11 -9.95 7.09 -10.25
C LYS A 11 -11.09 6.15 -9.85
N PHE A 12 -11.14 5.81 -8.57
CA PHE A 12 -12.24 5.02 -8.01
C PHE A 12 -13.32 5.96 -7.47
N ASN A 13 -14.50 5.92 -8.06
CA ASN A 13 -15.57 6.87 -7.75
C ASN A 13 -16.13 6.73 -6.33
N ASN A 14 -16.08 5.53 -5.75
CA ASN A 14 -16.65 5.28 -4.43
C ASN A 14 -15.77 5.78 -3.26
N ASN A 15 -14.48 5.99 -3.48
CA ASN A 15 -13.56 6.42 -2.42
C ASN A 15 -12.59 7.54 -2.82
N GLY A 16 -12.58 7.93 -4.09
CA GLY A 16 -11.72 9.02 -4.57
C GLY A 16 -10.25 8.68 -4.69
N VAL A 17 -9.85 7.42 -4.53
CA VAL A 17 -8.46 7.00 -4.68
C VAL A 17 -8.08 6.96 -6.15
N TYR A 18 -6.90 7.48 -6.49
CA TYR A 18 -6.31 7.33 -7.83
C TYR A 18 -5.23 6.26 -7.77
N MET A 19 -5.21 5.36 -8.74
CA MET A 19 -4.26 4.25 -8.79
C MET A 19 -3.61 4.12 -10.17
N GLN A 20 -2.30 3.89 -10.16
CA GLN A 20 -1.53 3.47 -11.33
C GLN A 20 -0.84 2.17 -10.99
N ILE A 21 -1.06 1.12 -11.77
CA ILE A 21 -0.38 -0.16 -11.61
C ILE A 21 0.90 -0.13 -12.46
N VAL A 22 2.05 -0.11 -11.78
CA VAL A 22 3.35 -0.19 -12.45
C VAL A 22 3.67 -1.63 -12.80
N ASN A 23 3.36 -2.56 -11.88
CA ASN A 23 3.52 -4.01 -12.07
C ASN A 23 2.46 -4.75 -11.27
N GLU A 24 1.75 -5.66 -11.92
CA GLU A 24 0.72 -6.45 -11.24
C GLU A 24 1.31 -7.48 -10.26
N GLY A 25 2.58 -7.79 -10.39
CA GLY A 25 3.26 -8.76 -9.55
C GLY A 25 3.06 -10.20 -10.02
N SER A 26 3.98 -11.06 -9.57
CA SER A 26 3.93 -12.50 -9.81
C SER A 26 3.10 -13.19 -8.73
N GLY A 27 2.64 -14.42 -9.00
CA GLY A 27 1.86 -15.21 -8.06
C GLY A 27 0.36 -15.02 -8.22
N GLU A 28 -0.37 -15.24 -7.15
CA GLU A 28 -1.83 -15.23 -7.15
C GLU A 28 -2.38 -14.10 -6.29
N LYS A 29 -3.58 -13.67 -6.62
CA LYS A 29 -4.33 -12.71 -5.80
C LYS A 29 -4.72 -13.34 -4.46
N LEU A 30 -4.95 -12.49 -3.46
CA LEU A 30 -5.51 -12.93 -2.19
C LEU A 30 -6.94 -13.43 -2.42
N LYS A 31 -7.19 -14.68 -2.08
CA LYS A 31 -8.46 -15.33 -2.33
C LYS A 31 -9.51 -14.99 -1.29
N LYS A 32 -10.78 -15.09 -1.64
CA LYS A 32 -11.89 -14.90 -0.69
C LYS A 32 -11.77 -15.88 0.47
N GLY A 33 -11.91 -15.36 1.69
CA GLY A 33 -11.76 -16.13 2.92
C GLY A 33 -10.32 -16.34 3.36
N GLU A 34 -9.35 -15.84 2.62
CA GLU A 34 -7.93 -16.00 2.92
C GLU A 34 -7.43 -14.83 3.78
N THR A 35 -6.59 -15.15 4.76
CA THR A 35 -5.82 -14.18 5.52
C THR A 35 -4.35 -14.39 5.20
N ALA A 36 -3.64 -13.32 4.89
CA ALA A 36 -2.21 -13.38 4.56
C ALA A 36 -1.44 -12.25 5.22
N THR A 37 -0.17 -12.52 5.49
CA THR A 37 0.79 -11.48 5.85
C THR A 37 1.29 -10.83 4.57
N VAL A 38 1.26 -9.50 4.52
CA VAL A 38 1.74 -8.72 3.37
C VAL A 38 2.83 -7.78 3.83
N LEU A 39 3.96 -7.81 3.11
CA LEU A 39 5.09 -6.94 3.38
C LEU A 39 5.04 -5.75 2.41
N CYS A 40 5.03 -4.54 2.95
CA CYS A 40 4.92 -3.31 2.16
C CYS A 40 6.18 -2.47 2.30
N ARG A 41 6.74 -2.05 1.16
CA ARG A 41 7.78 -1.03 1.07
C ARG A 41 7.20 0.17 0.36
N PHE A 42 7.40 1.37 0.90
CA PHE A 42 6.71 2.56 0.40
C PHE A 42 7.48 3.84 0.62
N ASP A 43 7.11 4.85 -0.18
CA ASP A 43 7.41 6.26 0.06
C ASP A 43 6.07 6.99 0.20
N GLU A 44 5.90 7.76 1.27
CA GLU A 44 4.71 8.56 1.51
C GLU A 44 5.03 10.04 1.28
N THR A 45 4.41 10.63 0.27
CA THR A 45 4.55 12.05 -0.03
C THR A 45 3.30 12.79 0.44
N ASN A 46 3.52 13.85 1.23
CA ASN A 46 2.44 14.76 1.59
C ASN A 46 2.22 15.71 0.42
N LEU A 47 1.06 15.62 -0.24
CA LEU A 47 0.78 16.42 -1.44
C LEU A 47 0.55 17.89 -1.13
N LEU A 48 0.22 18.25 0.10
CA LEU A 48 0.07 19.63 0.51
C LEU A 48 1.43 20.35 0.56
N THR A 49 2.47 19.67 1.05
CA THR A 49 3.83 20.23 1.19
C THR A 49 4.76 19.78 0.07
N ASP A 50 4.34 18.80 -0.76
CA ASP A 50 5.12 18.20 -1.84
C ASP A 50 6.46 17.64 -1.36
N THR A 51 6.44 16.98 -0.19
CA THR A 51 7.63 16.38 0.42
C THR A 51 7.35 14.95 0.86
N ILE A 52 8.39 14.09 0.74
CA ILE A 52 8.34 12.75 1.32
C ILE A 52 8.45 12.90 2.83
N GLN A 53 7.38 12.54 3.54
CA GLN A 53 7.34 12.68 5.00
C GLN A 53 7.60 11.38 5.75
N LEU A 54 7.50 10.23 5.08
CA LEU A 54 7.75 8.93 5.66
C LEU A 54 8.13 7.93 4.58
N THR A 55 9.11 7.08 4.87
CA THR A 55 9.51 5.99 3.99
C THR A 55 10.10 4.86 4.80
N ASN A 56 9.89 3.62 4.37
CA ASN A 56 10.59 2.47 4.95
C ASN A 56 11.68 1.90 4.02
N ARG A 57 11.94 2.57 2.90
CA ARG A 57 13.00 2.17 1.96
C ARG A 57 14.37 2.70 2.37
N ALA A 58 14.41 3.77 3.17
CA ALA A 58 15.66 4.39 3.59
C ALA A 58 16.33 3.58 4.70
N LEU A 59 17.67 3.50 4.66
CA LEU A 59 18.48 2.81 5.68
C LEU A 59 18.30 3.42 7.08
N ALA A 60 17.94 4.71 7.16
CA ALA A 60 17.71 5.41 8.42
C ALA A 60 16.61 4.75 9.28
N TRP A 61 15.76 3.93 8.68
CA TRP A 61 14.71 3.19 9.37
C TRP A 61 15.05 1.71 9.55
N ASP A 62 16.34 1.37 9.51
CA ASP A 62 16.89 0.00 9.67
C ASP A 62 16.31 -1.01 8.66
N GLY A 63 15.85 -0.51 7.51
CA GLY A 63 15.24 -1.35 6.50
C GLY A 63 13.97 -2.05 6.94
N MET A 64 13.31 -1.54 7.99
CA MET A 64 12.06 -2.11 8.51
C MET A 64 10.99 -2.12 7.43
N VAL A 65 10.41 -3.30 7.19
CA VAL A 65 9.31 -3.47 6.25
C VAL A 65 8.00 -3.37 7.01
N ASP A 66 7.03 -2.66 6.47
CA ASP A 66 5.70 -2.60 7.07
C ASP A 66 4.96 -3.90 6.80
N LYS A 67 4.81 -4.69 7.87
CA LYS A 67 4.10 -5.95 7.84
C LYS A 67 2.66 -5.71 8.24
N MET A 68 1.73 -6.18 7.41
CA MET A 68 0.30 -6.11 7.74
C MET A 68 -0.35 -7.47 7.56
N MET A 69 -1.36 -7.75 8.38
CA MET A 69 -2.24 -8.91 8.24
C MET A 69 -3.47 -8.48 7.48
N VAL A 70 -3.72 -9.09 6.33
CA VAL A 70 -4.84 -8.74 5.45
C VAL A 70 -5.79 -9.92 5.35
N THR A 71 -7.08 -9.66 5.51
CA THR A 71 -8.15 -10.65 5.33
C THR A 71 -9.05 -10.21 4.18
N ASN A 72 -9.31 -11.13 3.27
CA ASN A 72 -10.30 -10.95 2.21
C ASN A 72 -11.60 -11.63 2.62
N THR A 73 -12.57 -10.85 3.10
CA THR A 73 -13.89 -11.36 3.47
C THR A 73 -14.86 -11.11 2.33
N SER A 74 -15.07 -12.12 1.49
CA SER A 74 -16.00 -12.05 0.35
C SER A 74 -15.77 -10.87 -0.60
N GLY A 75 -14.50 -10.50 -0.80
CA GLY A 75 -14.12 -9.38 -1.66
C GLY A 75 -13.89 -8.06 -0.92
N THR A 76 -14.18 -8.01 0.37
CA THR A 76 -13.85 -6.85 1.22
C THR A 76 -12.55 -7.11 1.95
N PHE A 77 -11.61 -6.18 1.84
CA PHE A 77 -10.29 -6.30 2.46
C PHE A 77 -10.24 -5.51 3.75
N THR A 78 -9.74 -6.15 4.81
CA THR A 78 -9.45 -5.50 6.09
C THR A 78 -8.01 -5.82 6.48
N ALA A 79 -7.33 -4.89 7.15
CA ALA A 79 -5.93 -5.07 7.49
C ALA A 79 -5.52 -4.30 8.73
N THR A 80 -4.51 -4.83 9.43
CA THR A 80 -3.85 -4.15 10.55
C THR A 80 -2.35 -4.30 10.40
N PHE A 81 -1.59 -3.26 10.81
CA PHE A 81 -0.13 -3.34 10.88
C PHE A 81 0.32 -4.17 12.07
N ASP A 82 1.42 -4.91 11.88
CA ASP A 82 2.13 -5.54 12.99
C ASP A 82 2.82 -4.46 13.80
N ALA A 83 2.51 -4.36 15.08
CA ALA A 83 3.02 -3.32 15.96
C ALA A 83 4.56 -3.36 16.12
N SER A 84 5.16 -4.53 15.93
CA SER A 84 6.62 -4.71 16.05
C SER A 84 7.36 -4.46 14.74
N SER A 85 6.66 -4.42 13.60
CA SER A 85 7.28 -4.27 12.28
C SER A 85 6.44 -3.35 11.39
N SER A 86 6.40 -2.06 11.75
CA SER A 86 5.70 -1.06 10.94
C SER A 86 6.23 0.34 11.23
N VAL A 87 6.76 0.98 10.20
CA VAL A 87 7.16 2.39 10.25
C VAL A 87 5.93 3.28 10.38
N MET A 88 4.83 2.91 9.73
CA MET A 88 3.55 3.64 9.82
C MET A 88 3.04 3.66 11.26
N LYS A 89 3.05 2.51 11.95
CA LYS A 89 2.64 2.44 13.36
C LYS A 89 3.55 3.26 14.25
N ARG A 90 4.86 3.20 14.00
CA ARG A 90 5.84 3.97 14.77
C ARG A 90 5.63 5.47 14.59
N ALA A 91 5.39 5.92 13.36
CA ALA A 91 5.22 7.35 13.06
C ALA A 91 3.88 7.91 13.53
N TYR A 92 2.80 7.15 13.33
CA TYR A 92 1.44 7.64 13.56
C TYR A 92 0.77 7.02 14.77
N ARG A 93 1.46 6.11 15.46
CA ARG A 93 1.00 5.43 16.71
C ARG A 93 -0.35 4.73 16.56
N ASN A 94 -0.59 4.16 15.38
CA ASN A 94 -1.83 3.50 15.03
C ASN A 94 -1.54 2.29 14.16
N THR A 95 -2.19 1.16 14.44
CA THR A 95 -2.03 -0.07 13.64
C THR A 95 -3.03 -0.16 12.49
N MET A 96 -3.91 0.82 12.34
CA MET A 96 -4.87 0.85 11.24
C MET A 96 -4.16 1.10 9.90
N VAL A 97 -4.37 0.20 8.95
CA VAL A 97 -3.87 0.38 7.58
C VAL A 97 -4.77 1.40 6.87
N PRO A 98 -4.18 2.42 6.19
CA PRO A 98 -5.00 3.34 5.40
C PRO A 98 -5.85 2.56 4.39
N SER A 99 -7.14 2.86 4.32
CA SER A 99 -8.04 2.12 3.43
C SER A 99 -7.64 2.24 1.96
N GLY A 100 -6.97 3.33 1.59
CA GLY A 100 -6.42 3.51 0.24
C GLY A 100 -5.36 2.46 -0.12
N TRP A 101 -4.62 1.93 0.85
CA TRP A 101 -3.63 0.87 0.63
C TRP A 101 -4.27 -0.46 0.25
N LEU A 102 -5.54 -0.66 0.57
CA LEU A 102 -6.25 -1.92 0.32
C LEU A 102 -6.91 -1.95 -1.06
N VAL A 103 -7.09 -0.81 -1.70
CA VAL A 103 -7.71 -0.70 -3.02
C VAL A 103 -7.01 -1.56 -4.07
N PRO A 104 -5.66 -1.57 -4.18
CA PRO A 104 -4.99 -2.37 -5.19
C PRO A 104 -5.16 -3.88 -5.05
N LEU A 105 -5.49 -4.38 -3.85
CA LEU A 105 -5.49 -5.82 -3.56
C LEU A 105 -6.48 -6.61 -4.43
N THR A 106 -7.50 -5.97 -4.98
CA THR A 106 -8.41 -6.58 -5.93
C THR A 106 -7.75 -6.82 -7.30
N TYR A 107 -6.71 -6.05 -7.64
CA TYR A 107 -6.16 -5.98 -8.99
C TYR A 107 -4.73 -6.53 -9.11
N ILE A 108 -4.02 -6.69 -8.00
CA ILE A 108 -2.62 -7.11 -7.98
C ILE A 108 -2.48 -8.54 -7.47
N ASN A 109 -1.34 -9.16 -7.82
CA ASN A 109 -0.99 -10.49 -7.34
C ASN A 109 -0.07 -10.37 -6.12
N LEU A 110 -0.26 -11.24 -5.14
CA LEU A 110 0.55 -11.30 -3.93
C LEU A 110 1.40 -12.56 -3.98
N GLY A 111 2.58 -12.43 -4.55
CA GLY A 111 3.55 -13.51 -4.61
C GLY A 111 4.81 -13.19 -3.84
N ARG A 112 5.71 -14.17 -3.80
CA ARG A 112 7.08 -14.02 -3.31
C ARG A 112 8.02 -14.07 -4.50
N ILE A 113 9.20 -13.49 -4.35
CA ILE A 113 10.25 -13.62 -5.35
C ILE A 113 10.89 -15.00 -5.16
N ALA A 114 10.50 -15.94 -6.00
CA ALA A 114 11.01 -17.32 -5.99
C ALA A 114 11.93 -17.61 -7.18
N LYS A 115 11.77 -16.89 -8.28
CA LYS A 115 12.54 -17.03 -9.52
C LYS A 115 13.09 -15.67 -9.95
N PRO A 116 14.18 -15.63 -10.75
CA PRO A 116 14.77 -14.36 -11.17
C PRO A 116 13.85 -13.41 -11.94
N ASP A 117 12.85 -13.94 -12.64
CA ASP A 117 11.90 -13.14 -13.41
C ASP A 117 10.63 -12.80 -12.64
N ASP A 118 10.48 -13.28 -11.40
CA ASP A 118 9.37 -12.90 -10.54
C ASP A 118 9.47 -11.43 -10.14
N LYS A 119 8.32 -10.75 -10.08
CA LYS A 119 8.25 -9.34 -9.74
C LYS A 119 7.25 -9.09 -8.62
N LEU A 120 7.55 -8.11 -7.78
CA LEU A 120 6.63 -7.64 -6.76
C LEU A 120 5.54 -6.78 -7.39
N ALA A 121 4.34 -6.83 -6.84
CA ALA A 121 3.30 -5.89 -7.18
C ALA A 121 3.75 -4.48 -6.81
N HIS A 122 3.66 -3.55 -7.74
CA HIS A 122 4.10 -2.17 -7.56
C HIS A 122 3.02 -1.24 -8.08
N VAL A 123 2.52 -0.38 -7.22
CA VAL A 123 1.49 0.59 -7.55
C VAL A 123 1.86 1.97 -7.07
N ARG A 124 1.25 2.98 -7.69
CA ARG A 124 1.28 4.36 -7.22
C ARG A 124 -0.14 4.76 -6.89
N LEU A 125 -0.32 5.35 -5.71
CA LEU A 125 -1.63 5.72 -5.19
C LEU A 125 -1.65 7.19 -4.83
N ILE A 126 -2.75 7.86 -5.18
CA ILE A 126 -3.09 9.16 -4.61
C ILE A 126 -4.28 8.90 -3.69
N VAL A 127 -4.05 9.04 -2.39
CA VAL A 127 -5.02 8.69 -1.35
C VAL A 127 -5.56 9.96 -0.73
N PRO A 128 -6.87 10.26 -0.89
CA PRO A 128 -7.45 11.43 -0.25
C PRO A 128 -7.45 11.28 1.28
N SER A 129 -7.58 12.39 1.98
CA SER A 129 -7.50 12.42 3.45
C SER A 129 -8.44 11.44 4.12
N SER A 130 -9.64 11.25 3.60
CA SER A 130 -10.65 10.35 4.17
C SER A 130 -10.28 8.86 4.07
N GLN A 131 -9.35 8.51 3.16
CA GLN A 131 -8.91 7.12 2.94
C GLN A 131 -7.47 6.89 3.38
N GLY A 132 -6.85 7.89 4.00
CA GLY A 132 -5.49 7.83 4.49
C GLY A 132 -5.41 7.43 5.96
N HIS A 133 -4.20 7.58 6.52
CA HIS A 133 -4.01 7.35 7.95
C HIS A 133 -4.66 8.47 8.78
N LYS A 134 -4.76 8.25 10.09
CA LYS A 134 -5.48 9.16 10.98
C LYS A 134 -4.91 10.59 10.95
N HIS A 135 -3.58 10.73 10.90
CA HIS A 135 -2.93 12.05 10.86
C HIS A 135 -3.33 12.82 9.59
N ALA A 136 -3.36 12.16 8.42
CA ALA A 136 -3.78 12.77 7.17
C ALA A 136 -5.26 13.16 7.20
N SER A 137 -6.09 12.30 7.77
CA SER A 137 -7.52 12.55 7.93
C SER A 137 -7.79 13.73 8.86
N ASP A 138 -7.11 13.78 10.00
CA ASP A 138 -7.30 14.83 11.00
C ASP A 138 -6.81 16.20 10.50
N ASN A 139 -5.77 16.22 9.67
CA ASN A 139 -5.16 17.47 9.15
C ASN A 139 -5.57 17.75 7.69
N VAL A 140 -6.42 16.94 7.12
CA VAL A 140 -7.06 17.09 5.80
C VAL A 140 -6.04 17.34 4.69
N TYR A 141 -5.16 16.36 4.46
CA TYR A 141 -4.27 16.38 3.30
C TYR A 141 -4.27 15.01 2.60
N ALA A 142 -4.00 15.02 1.30
CA ALA A 142 -3.85 13.80 0.51
C ALA A 142 -2.40 13.33 0.54
N CYS A 143 -2.21 12.03 0.40
CA CYS A 143 -0.88 11.41 0.31
C CYS A 143 -0.69 10.71 -1.02
N PHE A 144 0.51 10.81 -1.57
CA PHE A 144 0.95 10.01 -2.69
C PHE A 144 1.83 8.88 -2.15
N TYR A 145 1.50 7.64 -2.52
CA TYR A 145 2.27 6.46 -2.15
C TYR A 145 2.86 5.80 -3.39
N ASP A 146 4.17 5.57 -3.36
CA ASP A 146 4.82 4.63 -4.26
C ASP A 146 5.08 3.38 -3.42
N ILE A 147 4.35 2.29 -3.68
CA ILE A 147 4.28 1.16 -2.75
C ILE A 147 4.38 -0.18 -3.48
N THR A 148 5.13 -1.10 -2.88
CA THR A 148 5.21 -2.49 -3.33
C THR A 148 4.59 -3.41 -2.30
N TYR A 149 3.98 -4.49 -2.77
CA TYR A 149 3.36 -5.51 -1.94
C TYR A 149 4.01 -6.86 -2.19
N GLN A 150 4.28 -7.60 -1.11
CA GLN A 150 4.86 -8.93 -1.18
C GLN A 150 4.20 -9.82 -0.13
N ARG A 151 3.90 -11.07 -0.50
CA ARG A 151 3.38 -12.03 0.48
C ARG A 151 4.49 -12.39 1.47
N GLY A 152 4.22 -12.25 2.75
CA GLY A 152 5.11 -12.64 3.81
C GLY A 152 4.97 -14.10 4.21
N VAL A 153 5.77 -14.49 5.17
CA VAL A 153 5.75 -15.83 5.74
C VAL A 153 4.65 -15.97 6.78
#